data_8d8ef110269ca55a6608ea9746a868b7
#
_entry.id   8d8ef110269ca55a6608ea9746a868b7
#
_cell.length_a   1.000
_cell.length_b   1.000
_cell.length_c   1.000
_cell.angle_alpha   90.00
_cell.angle_beta   90.00
_cell.angle_gamma   90.00
#
_symmetry.space_group_name_H-M   'P 1'
#
loop_
_entity.id
_entity.type
_entity.pdbx_description
1 polymer ?
#
loop_
_entity_poly.entity_id
_entity_poly.type
_entity_poly.pdbx_seq_one_letter_code
_entity_poly.pdbx_strand_id
1 'polypeptide(L)'
;MYTLSAYYHKSRVDFMDKKHPLFIGSCGTYHLYTVEKLPTHRPKGRLDYQLLYIASGRAHFYFDGKPTVVEAGNMVLYRPREEQRYYYYGADQTEVYWVHFTGNNVKNFLRRYGIADDTRIIYTGISIEYKNLFMSMI
;
A
#
# COMPACT_ATOMS: atom_id res chain seq x y z
N MET A 1 -11.48 10.03 -11.73
CA MET A 1 -10.52 9.55 -10.71
C MET A 1 -9.25 10.38 -10.79
N TYR A 2 -8.78 10.85 -9.67
CA TYR A 2 -7.47 11.50 -9.58
C TYR A 2 -6.41 10.43 -9.28
N THR A 3 -5.31 10.46 -10.01
CA THR A 3 -4.18 9.56 -9.78
C THR A 3 -2.87 10.31 -9.99
N LEU A 4 -1.88 9.97 -9.20
CA LEU A 4 -0.51 10.48 -9.29
C LEU A 4 0.43 9.36 -8.87
N SER A 5 1.54 9.18 -9.59
CA SER A 5 2.51 8.14 -9.27
C SER A 5 3.92 8.52 -9.68
N ALA A 6 4.90 7.94 -9.01
CA ALA A 6 6.32 8.10 -9.30
C ALA A 6 7.01 6.73 -9.26
N TYR A 7 8.00 6.55 -10.12
CA TYR A 7 8.75 5.30 -10.25
C TYR A 7 10.25 5.60 -10.33
N TYR A 8 11.04 4.79 -9.65
CA TYR A 8 12.49 4.85 -9.76
C TYR A 8 12.92 4.35 -11.14
N HIS A 9 13.78 5.14 -11.82
CA HIS A 9 14.27 4.85 -13.17
C HIS A 9 13.17 4.44 -14.17
N LYS A 10 11.98 5.01 -14.04
CA LYS A 10 10.81 4.68 -14.88
C LYS A 10 10.39 3.23 -14.77
N SER A 11 10.83 2.51 -13.74
CA SER A 11 10.43 1.13 -13.52
C SER A 11 8.96 1.07 -13.08
N ARG A 12 8.14 0.38 -13.88
CA ARG A 12 6.74 0.09 -13.54
C ARG A 12 6.57 -1.35 -13.04
N VAL A 13 7.67 -2.09 -13.02
CA VAL A 13 7.69 -3.50 -12.66
C VAL A 13 8.22 -3.62 -11.25
N ASP A 14 7.64 -4.52 -10.47
CA ASP A 14 8.15 -4.85 -9.16
C ASP A 14 9.52 -5.53 -9.26
N PHE A 15 10.35 -5.32 -8.24
CA PHE A 15 11.67 -5.94 -8.19
C PHE A 15 12.10 -6.15 -6.74
N MET A 16 13.10 -7.02 -6.55
CA MET A 16 13.72 -7.28 -5.25
C MET A 16 15.13 -6.70 -5.24
N ASP A 17 15.37 -5.75 -4.35
CA ASP A 17 16.72 -5.20 -4.15
C ASP A 17 17.43 -5.96 -3.04
N LYS A 18 18.63 -6.46 -3.32
CA LYS A 18 19.47 -7.20 -2.37
C LYS A 18 20.69 -6.42 -1.91
N LYS A 19 20.89 -5.21 -2.45
CA LYS A 19 22.09 -4.40 -2.19
C LYS A 19 21.87 -3.34 -1.12
N HIS A 20 20.67 -2.84 -0.98
CA HIS A 20 20.35 -1.76 -0.04
C HIS A 20 19.51 -2.29 1.12
N PRO A 21 19.66 -1.71 2.33
CA PRO A 21 18.81 -2.11 3.46
C PRO A 21 17.35 -1.81 3.22
N LEU A 22 17.05 -0.64 2.63
CA LEU A 22 15.72 -0.19 2.31
C LEU A 22 15.78 0.63 1.01
N PHE A 23 14.89 0.33 0.08
CA PHE A 23 14.84 0.97 -1.23
C PHE A 23 13.39 1.18 -1.65
N ILE A 24 13.03 2.40 -2.01
CA ILE A 24 11.70 2.74 -2.49
C ILE A 24 11.68 2.67 -4.01
N GLY A 25 10.86 1.79 -4.56
CA GLY A 25 10.74 1.58 -6.01
C GLY A 25 9.69 2.46 -6.66
N SER A 26 8.54 2.60 -6.04
CA SER A 26 7.44 3.41 -6.56
C SER A 26 6.49 3.83 -5.45
N CYS A 27 5.73 4.88 -5.72
CA CYS A 27 4.70 5.37 -4.81
C CYS A 27 3.63 6.10 -5.60
N GLY A 28 2.47 6.29 -5.00
CA GLY A 28 1.39 6.99 -5.68
C GLY A 28 0.16 7.16 -4.83
N THR A 29 -0.88 7.69 -5.45
CA THR A 29 -2.18 7.91 -4.84
C THR A 29 -3.28 7.71 -5.85
N TYR A 30 -4.44 7.27 -5.34
CA TYR A 30 -5.71 7.26 -6.05
C TYR A 30 -6.75 7.97 -5.21
N HIS A 31 -7.57 8.80 -5.85
CA HIS A 31 -8.76 9.36 -5.25
C HIS A 31 -9.93 9.12 -6.19
N LEU A 32 -10.88 8.30 -5.76
CA LEU A 32 -12.03 7.92 -6.58
C LEU A 32 -13.14 8.95 -6.44
N TYR A 33 -13.66 9.41 -7.58
CA TYR A 33 -14.80 10.33 -7.63
C TYR A 33 -15.97 9.71 -8.35
N THR A 34 -15.79 9.33 -9.61
CA THR A 34 -16.84 8.86 -10.51
C THR A 34 -16.68 7.41 -10.94
N VAL A 35 -15.50 6.82 -10.74
CA VAL A 35 -15.27 5.42 -11.06
C VAL A 35 -16.08 4.55 -10.11
N GLU A 36 -16.86 3.61 -10.65
CA GLU A 36 -17.72 2.76 -9.83
C GLU A 36 -16.92 1.85 -8.92
N LYS A 37 -15.91 1.17 -9.48
CA LYS A 37 -15.06 0.22 -8.74
C LYS A 37 -13.66 0.17 -9.33
N LEU A 38 -12.66 0.16 -8.48
CA LEU A 38 -11.26 -0.02 -8.89
C LEU A 38 -10.70 -1.26 -8.20
N PRO A 39 -10.62 -2.41 -8.90
CA PRO A 39 -10.10 -3.65 -8.31
C PRO A 39 -8.61 -3.84 -8.58
N THR A 40 -7.96 -4.56 -7.68
CA THR A 40 -6.61 -5.09 -7.84
C THR A 40 -6.61 -6.55 -7.46
N HIS A 41 -6.03 -7.40 -8.29
CA HIS A 41 -5.85 -8.81 -8.00
C HIS A 41 -4.50 -9.28 -8.52
N ARG A 42 -3.61 -9.67 -7.58
CA ARG A 42 -2.30 -10.24 -7.87
C ARG A 42 -2.20 -11.58 -7.13
N PRO A 43 -2.57 -12.69 -7.79
CA PRO A 43 -2.64 -14.02 -7.13
C PRO A 43 -1.32 -14.47 -6.53
N LYS A 44 -0.19 -14.08 -7.14
CA LYS A 44 1.16 -14.43 -6.68
C LYS A 44 1.86 -13.29 -5.96
N GLY A 45 1.13 -12.19 -5.71
CA GLY A 45 1.67 -11.01 -5.06
C GLY A 45 2.71 -10.27 -5.90
N ARG A 46 3.55 -9.51 -5.22
CA ARG A 46 4.66 -8.75 -5.80
C ARG A 46 5.98 -9.28 -5.27
N LEU A 47 7.09 -8.88 -5.89
CA LEU A 47 8.44 -9.19 -5.40
C LEU A 47 8.88 -8.24 -4.28
N ASP A 48 8.23 -7.09 -4.16
CA ASP A 48 8.50 -6.07 -3.14
C ASP A 48 7.40 -6.05 -2.08
N TYR A 49 7.59 -5.20 -1.08
CA TYR A 49 6.58 -4.88 -0.07
C TYR A 49 5.67 -3.78 -0.60
N GLN A 50 4.44 -3.76 -0.13
CA GLN A 50 3.49 -2.68 -0.41
C GLN A 50 2.83 -2.21 0.87
N LEU A 51 2.88 -0.92 1.12
CA LEU A 51 2.17 -0.28 2.21
C LEU A 51 1.13 0.65 1.61
N LEU A 52 -0.13 0.47 2.03
CA LEU A 52 -1.27 1.28 1.61
C LEU A 52 -1.80 2.06 2.80
N TYR A 53 -2.03 3.35 2.63
CA TYR A 53 -2.66 4.20 3.64
C TYR A 53 -4.03 4.64 3.14
N ILE A 54 -5.09 4.29 3.88
CA ILE A 54 -6.45 4.72 3.58
C ILE A 54 -6.67 6.07 4.27
N ALA A 55 -6.60 7.13 3.48
CA ALA A 55 -6.70 8.49 4.01
C ALA A 55 -8.15 8.95 4.16
N SER A 56 -9.06 8.44 3.32
CA SER A 56 -10.48 8.82 3.33
C SER A 56 -11.31 7.68 2.76
N GLY A 57 -12.54 7.56 3.21
CA GLY A 57 -13.43 6.49 2.77
C GLY A 57 -13.06 5.16 3.39
N ARG A 58 -13.17 4.10 2.58
CA ARG A 58 -12.87 2.74 3.00
C ARG A 58 -12.37 1.92 1.81
N ALA A 59 -11.74 0.79 2.13
CA ALA A 59 -11.25 -0.16 1.16
C ALA A 59 -11.68 -1.57 1.55
N HIS A 60 -11.79 -2.44 0.55
CA HIS A 60 -12.25 -3.82 0.74
C HIS A 60 -11.11 -4.76 0.38
N PHE A 61 -10.66 -5.54 1.35
CA PHE A 61 -9.54 -6.47 1.20
C PHE A 61 -10.00 -7.90 1.41
N TYR A 62 -9.30 -8.83 0.78
CA TYR A 62 -9.40 -10.26 1.09
C TYR A 62 -8.07 -10.69 1.68
N PHE A 63 -8.10 -11.21 2.91
CA PHE A 63 -6.93 -11.81 3.56
C PHE A 63 -7.22 -13.28 3.80
N ASP A 64 -6.44 -14.16 3.15
CA ASP A 64 -6.66 -15.61 3.19
C ASP A 64 -8.09 -15.98 2.78
N GLY A 65 -8.61 -15.31 1.75
CA GLY A 65 -9.97 -15.50 1.26
C GLY A 65 -11.08 -14.87 2.10
N LYS A 66 -10.74 -14.20 3.21
CA LYS A 66 -11.73 -13.57 4.09
C LYS A 66 -11.91 -12.10 3.75
N PRO A 67 -13.15 -11.65 3.45
CA PRO A 67 -13.40 -10.24 3.19
C PRO A 67 -13.23 -9.41 4.47
N THR A 68 -12.53 -8.30 4.33
CA THR A 68 -12.23 -7.38 5.44
C THR A 68 -12.37 -5.94 4.95
N VAL A 69 -13.20 -5.15 5.63
CA VAL A 69 -13.33 -3.72 5.33
C VAL A 69 -12.30 -2.96 6.17
N VAL A 70 -11.51 -2.11 5.51
CA VAL A 70 -10.49 -1.28 6.16
C VAL A 70 -10.93 0.17 6.03
N GLU A 71 -11.19 0.80 7.17
CA GLU A 71 -11.63 2.19 7.24
C GLU A 71 -10.44 3.16 7.15
N ALA A 72 -10.73 4.42 6.85
CA ALA A 72 -9.74 5.49 6.89
C ALA A 72 -9.01 5.54 8.24
N GLY A 73 -7.74 5.88 8.23
CA GLY A 73 -6.89 5.90 9.42
C GLY A 73 -6.15 4.59 9.68
N ASN A 74 -6.21 3.67 8.73
CA ASN A 74 -5.47 2.41 8.79
C ASN A 74 -4.50 2.29 7.63
N MET A 75 -3.43 1.54 7.85
CA MET A 75 -2.51 1.11 6.81
C MET A 75 -2.60 -0.40 6.62
N VAL A 76 -2.38 -0.86 5.39
CA VAL A 76 -2.33 -2.27 5.05
C VAL A 76 -0.93 -2.60 4.52
N LEU A 77 -0.30 -3.62 5.07
CA LEU A 77 1.02 -4.07 4.68
C LEU A 77 0.93 -5.42 3.97
N TYR A 78 1.41 -5.47 2.74
CA TYR A 78 1.63 -6.69 1.98
C TYR A 78 3.12 -7.00 1.89
N ARG A 79 3.47 -8.25 2.11
CA ARG A 79 4.84 -8.75 2.01
C ARG A 79 5.08 -9.36 0.63
N PRO A 80 6.34 -9.57 0.23
CA PRO A 80 6.64 -10.23 -1.05
C PRO A 80 5.91 -11.57 -1.20
N ARG A 81 5.39 -11.81 -2.40
CA ARG A 81 4.71 -13.04 -2.81
C ARG A 81 3.42 -13.35 -2.07
N GLU A 82 2.92 -12.44 -1.27
CA GLU A 82 1.63 -12.55 -0.61
C GLU A 82 0.52 -12.16 -1.59
N GLU A 83 -0.52 -12.97 -1.71
CA GLU A 83 -1.65 -12.65 -2.58
C GLU A 83 -2.23 -11.30 -2.24
N GLN A 84 -2.45 -10.47 -3.25
CA GLN A 84 -3.08 -9.16 -3.12
C GLN A 84 -4.42 -9.18 -3.85
N ARG A 85 -5.50 -8.98 -3.10
CA ARG A 85 -6.84 -8.86 -3.65
C ARG A 85 -7.60 -7.81 -2.86
N TYR A 86 -7.90 -6.70 -3.52
CA TYR A 86 -8.61 -5.60 -2.89
C TYR A 86 -9.30 -4.74 -3.95
N TYR A 87 -10.25 -3.92 -3.50
CA TYR A 87 -10.93 -2.98 -4.38
C TYR A 87 -11.47 -1.80 -3.59
N TYR A 88 -11.71 -0.72 -4.32
CA TYR A 88 -12.31 0.50 -3.82
C TYR A 88 -13.59 0.79 -4.60
N TYR A 89 -14.60 1.33 -3.93
CA TYR A 89 -15.80 1.82 -4.57
C TYR A 89 -15.75 3.34 -4.73
N GLY A 90 -16.22 3.86 -5.88
CA GLY A 90 -16.36 5.28 -6.11
C GLY A 90 -17.35 5.94 -5.15
N ALA A 91 -18.41 5.21 -4.76
CA ALA A 91 -19.39 5.69 -3.79
C ALA A 91 -18.79 6.04 -2.43
N ASP A 92 -17.69 5.38 -2.04
CA ASP A 92 -16.97 5.66 -0.80
C ASP A 92 -16.00 6.83 -0.94
N GLN A 93 -15.77 7.32 -2.17
CA GLN A 93 -14.80 8.36 -2.49
C GLN A 93 -13.42 8.08 -1.88
N THR A 94 -12.97 6.83 -1.95
CA THR A 94 -11.75 6.38 -1.29
C THR A 94 -10.55 7.17 -1.79
N GLU A 95 -9.76 7.68 -0.84
CA GLU A 95 -8.46 8.27 -1.09
C GLU A 95 -7.41 7.36 -0.45
N VAL A 96 -6.50 6.84 -1.27
CA VAL A 96 -5.46 5.90 -0.84
C VAL A 96 -4.10 6.37 -1.32
N TYR A 97 -3.09 6.19 -0.48
CA TYR A 97 -1.68 6.38 -0.81
C TYR A 97 -0.97 5.06 -0.69
N TRP A 98 -0.02 4.81 -1.58
CA TRP A 98 0.71 3.56 -1.59
C TRP A 98 2.19 3.78 -1.85
N VAL A 99 3.02 2.88 -1.33
CA VAL A 99 4.45 2.83 -1.58
C VAL A 99 4.86 1.37 -1.74
N HIS A 100 5.69 1.12 -2.77
CA HIS A 100 6.36 -0.15 -2.97
C HIS A 100 7.80 0.01 -2.54
N PHE A 101 8.27 -0.89 -1.68
CA PHE A 101 9.62 -0.83 -1.16
C PHE A 101 10.21 -2.22 -1.01
N THR A 102 11.51 -2.29 -1.00
CA THR A 102 12.26 -3.54 -0.92
C THR A 102 13.59 -3.29 -0.21
N GLY A 103 14.39 -4.32 -0.02
CA GLY A 103 15.68 -4.20 0.63
C GLY A 103 16.08 -5.48 1.35
N ASN A 104 17.35 -5.55 1.76
CA ASN A 104 17.88 -6.72 2.44
C ASN A 104 17.68 -6.70 3.97
N ASN A 105 17.13 -5.60 4.51
CA ASN A 105 16.95 -5.42 5.96
C ASN A 105 15.54 -5.00 6.37
N VAL A 106 14.56 -5.12 5.46
CA VAL A 106 13.17 -4.67 5.68
C VAL A 106 12.55 -5.36 6.88
N LYS A 107 12.71 -6.68 7.03
CA LYS A 107 12.15 -7.43 8.16
C LYS A 107 12.63 -6.89 9.50
N ASN A 108 13.91 -6.55 9.61
CA ASN A 108 14.49 -6.00 10.83
C ASN A 108 13.96 -4.59 11.12
N PHE A 109 13.76 -3.77 10.10
CA PHE A 109 13.13 -2.46 10.26
C PHE A 109 11.71 -2.59 10.79
N LEU A 110 10.91 -3.47 10.19
CA LEU A 110 9.53 -3.69 10.61
C LEU A 110 9.46 -4.16 12.07
N ARG A 111 10.29 -5.13 12.44
CA ARG A 111 10.36 -5.64 13.82
C ARG A 111 10.79 -4.57 14.81
N ARG A 112 11.75 -3.73 14.43
CA ARG A 112 12.23 -2.62 15.27
C ARG A 112 11.12 -1.63 15.59
N TYR A 113 10.18 -1.40 14.67
CA TYR A 113 9.04 -0.52 14.89
C TYR A 113 7.82 -1.24 15.43
N GLY A 114 7.96 -2.47 15.90
CA GLY A 114 6.89 -3.22 16.56
C GLY A 114 5.90 -3.87 15.61
N ILE A 115 6.25 -3.98 14.33
CA ILE A 115 5.40 -4.64 13.34
C ILE A 115 5.78 -6.12 13.28
N ALA A 116 4.87 -6.99 13.76
CA ALA A 116 5.07 -8.42 13.76
C ALA A 116 5.02 -9.02 12.34
N ASP A 117 5.60 -10.21 12.18
CA ASP A 117 5.72 -10.85 10.85
C ASP A 117 4.36 -11.19 10.20
N ASP A 118 3.29 -11.26 10.98
CA ASP A 118 1.92 -11.56 10.51
C ASP A 118 0.99 -10.34 10.51
N THR A 119 1.47 -9.19 10.92
CA THR A 119 0.66 -7.96 10.95
C THR A 119 0.33 -7.52 9.52
N ARG A 120 -0.95 -7.33 9.24
CA ARG A 120 -1.45 -6.86 7.94
C ARG A 120 -2.10 -5.49 8.00
N ILE A 121 -2.78 -5.18 9.11
CA ILE A 121 -3.49 -3.92 9.30
C ILE A 121 -2.85 -3.20 10.47
N ILE A 122 -2.54 -1.91 10.27
CA ILE A 122 -1.90 -1.07 11.26
C ILE A 122 -2.78 0.17 11.44
N TYR A 123 -3.31 0.36 12.64
CA TYR A 123 -4.05 1.58 12.95
C TYR A 123 -3.07 2.73 13.19
N THR A 124 -3.20 3.81 12.41
CA THR A 124 -2.32 4.97 12.51
C THR A 124 -3.09 6.25 12.85
N GLY A 125 -4.41 6.23 12.70
CA GLY A 125 -5.24 7.42 12.77
C GLY A 125 -5.22 8.21 11.47
N ILE A 126 -6.12 9.18 11.38
CA ILE A 126 -6.20 10.10 10.24
C ILE A 126 -5.34 11.31 10.55
N SER A 127 -4.31 11.56 9.72
CA SER A 127 -3.42 12.70 9.89
C SER A 127 -2.95 13.21 8.53
N ILE A 128 -2.99 14.54 8.37
CA ILE A 128 -2.43 15.20 7.19
C ILE A 128 -0.92 14.95 7.04
N GLU A 129 -0.23 14.64 8.13
CA GLU A 129 1.20 14.34 8.11
C GLU A 129 1.52 13.11 7.28
N TYR A 130 0.70 12.06 7.36
CA TYR A 130 0.88 10.85 6.53
C TYR A 130 0.70 11.19 5.06
N LYS A 131 -0.34 11.92 4.72
CA LYS A 131 -0.58 12.38 3.35
C LYS A 131 0.61 13.18 2.83
N ASN A 132 1.11 14.11 3.62
CA ASN A 132 2.25 14.95 3.25
C ASN A 132 3.52 14.12 3.03
N LEU A 133 3.77 13.09 3.86
CA LEU A 133 4.90 12.20 3.69
C LEU A 133 4.83 11.44 2.36
N PHE A 134 3.66 10.88 2.03
CA PHE A 134 3.47 10.20 0.74
C PHE A 134 3.63 11.17 -0.42
N MET A 135 3.02 12.34 -0.35
CA MET A 135 3.13 13.36 -1.41
C MET A 135 4.56 13.81 -1.61
N SER A 136 5.38 13.87 -0.56
CA SER A 136 6.79 14.23 -0.67
C SER A 136 7.63 13.19 -1.40
N MET A 137 7.19 11.94 -1.45
CA MET A 137 7.84 10.86 -2.19
C MET A 137 7.45 10.85 -3.66
N ILE A 138 6.29 11.37 -3.98
CA ILE A 138 5.77 11.44 -5.35
C ILE A 138 6.31 12.70 -6.03
#